data_b39b3cd68ac1c877fec7542b0e39210e
#
_entry.id   b39b3cd68ac1c877fec7542b0e39210e
#
_cell.length_a   1.000
_cell.length_b   1.000
_cell.length_c   1.000
_cell.angle_alpha   90.00
_cell.angle_beta   90.00
_cell.angle_gamma   90.00
#
_symmetry.space_group_name_H-M   'P 1'
#
loop_
_entity.id
_entity.type
_entity.pdbx_description
1 polymer ?
#
loop_
_entity_poly.entity_id
_entity_poly.type
_entity_poly.pdbx_seq_one_letter_code
_entity_poly.pdbx_strand_id
1 'polypeptide(L)'
;MLFTKTIKRMTIAAAIVATIPALAAAAGGNPDLYADSSKVVPVTELKFYQDKEGLTVANGWGDPASGAHSNYIKMPGGTASGVHTHTYSYYGVVIAGVVANELPGSKQDHPLPAGSYWYQKGGEQHVTKCISQTECIFFVTSKGAFDYLPAR
;
A
#
# COMPACT_ATOMS: atom_id res chain seq x y z
N MET A 1 -27.34 -73.34 19.53
CA MET A 1 -27.81 -71.99 19.15
C MET A 1 -26.59 -71.17 18.62
N LEU A 2 -26.38 -71.25 17.26
CA LEU A 2 -25.26 -70.57 16.61
C LEU A 2 -25.73 -69.19 16.14
N PHE A 3 -25.08 -68.14 16.63
CA PHE A 3 -25.28 -66.78 16.16
C PHE A 3 -24.31 -66.50 14.98
N THR A 4 -24.83 -66.41 13.80
CA THR A 4 -24.10 -65.96 12.57
C THR A 4 -24.02 -64.42 12.57
N LYS A 5 -22.82 -63.87 12.79
CA LYS A 5 -22.56 -62.43 12.62
C LYS A 5 -22.41 -62.08 11.12
N THR A 6 -23.36 -61.35 10.60
CA THR A 6 -23.30 -60.80 9.23
C THR A 6 -22.41 -59.56 9.23
N ILE A 7 -21.25 -59.63 8.55
CA ILE A 7 -20.34 -58.49 8.36
C ILE A 7 -20.83 -57.68 7.14
N LYS A 8 -21.35 -56.48 7.38
CA LYS A 8 -21.63 -55.50 6.32
C LYS A 8 -20.33 -54.96 5.75
N ARG A 9 -20.05 -55.24 4.50
CA ARG A 9 -18.94 -54.61 3.78
C ARG A 9 -19.35 -53.16 3.45
N MET A 10 -18.61 -52.22 4.01
CA MET A 10 -18.72 -50.81 3.69
C MET A 10 -17.90 -50.54 2.43
N THR A 11 -18.53 -50.21 1.33
CA THR A 11 -17.88 -49.76 0.11
C THR A 11 -17.51 -48.30 0.28
N ILE A 12 -16.22 -48.00 0.38
CA ILE A 12 -15.71 -46.63 0.40
C ILE A 12 -15.64 -46.16 -1.06
N ALA A 13 -16.53 -45.26 -1.45
CA ALA A 13 -16.41 -44.54 -2.71
C ALA A 13 -15.29 -43.52 -2.61
N ALA A 14 -14.22 -43.78 -3.36
CA ALA A 14 -13.13 -42.78 -3.48
C ALA A 14 -13.62 -41.62 -4.35
N ALA A 15 -13.85 -40.48 -3.74
CA ALA A 15 -14.11 -39.26 -4.47
C ALA A 15 -12.76 -38.77 -5.07
N ILE A 16 -12.67 -38.82 -6.40
CA ILE A 16 -11.56 -38.21 -7.13
C ILE A 16 -11.78 -36.68 -7.06
N VAL A 17 -11.04 -36.01 -6.20
CA VAL A 17 -10.96 -34.57 -6.21
C VAL A 17 -10.07 -34.18 -7.39
N ALA A 18 -10.68 -33.72 -8.47
CA ALA A 18 -9.97 -33.12 -9.58
C ALA A 18 -9.43 -31.78 -9.10
N THR A 19 -8.15 -31.71 -8.81
CA THR A 19 -7.43 -30.43 -8.57
C THR A 19 -7.32 -29.72 -9.90
N ILE A 20 -8.14 -28.70 -10.12
CA ILE A 20 -7.96 -27.76 -11.21
C ILE A 20 -6.72 -26.93 -10.82
N PRO A 21 -5.64 -26.95 -11.63
CA PRO A 21 -4.54 -26.03 -11.37
C PRO A 21 -5.09 -24.61 -11.55
N ALA A 22 -5.13 -23.83 -10.46
CA ALA A 22 -5.37 -22.42 -10.56
C ALA A 22 -4.24 -21.86 -11.41
N LEU A 23 -4.56 -21.41 -12.63
CA LEU A 23 -3.64 -20.63 -13.44
C LEU A 23 -3.45 -19.32 -12.70
N ALA A 24 -2.39 -19.23 -11.88
CA ALA A 24 -1.97 -17.99 -11.30
C ALA A 24 -1.59 -17.08 -12.47
N ALA A 25 -2.48 -16.14 -12.80
CA ALA A 25 -2.12 -15.04 -13.68
C ALA A 25 -0.90 -14.40 -13.03
N ALA A 26 0.24 -14.48 -13.69
CA ALA A 26 1.41 -13.71 -13.35
C ALA A 26 1.09 -12.24 -13.61
N ALA A 27 0.38 -11.62 -12.65
CA ALA A 27 0.48 -10.19 -12.48
C ALA A 27 1.97 -9.97 -12.18
N GLY A 28 2.66 -9.16 -12.99
CA GLY A 28 4.04 -8.76 -12.74
C GLY A 28 4.11 -8.03 -11.40
N GLY A 29 4.02 -8.80 -10.32
CA GLY A 29 4.11 -8.34 -8.96
C GLY A 29 5.59 -8.35 -8.57
N ASN A 30 6.00 -7.31 -7.87
CA ASN A 30 7.30 -7.24 -7.24
C ASN A 30 7.50 -8.50 -6.38
N PRO A 31 8.63 -9.24 -6.56
CA PRO A 31 8.91 -10.47 -5.81
C PRO A 31 8.89 -10.27 -4.28
N ASP A 32 9.11 -9.07 -3.78
CA ASP A 32 9.02 -8.76 -2.34
C ASP A 32 7.60 -8.82 -1.78
N LEU A 33 6.55 -8.78 -2.63
CA LEU A 33 5.17 -9.01 -2.20
C LEU A 33 4.93 -10.45 -1.71
N TYR A 34 5.77 -11.37 -2.12
CA TYR A 34 5.67 -12.80 -1.86
C TYR A 34 6.95 -13.33 -1.23
N ALA A 35 7.58 -12.51 -0.38
CA ALA A 35 8.70 -12.98 0.43
C ALA A 35 8.28 -14.25 1.17
N ASP A 36 9.10 -15.29 1.11
CA ASP A 36 8.83 -16.61 1.70
C ASP A 36 8.69 -16.57 3.23
N SER A 37 8.86 -15.41 3.85
CA SER A 37 8.78 -15.22 5.29
C SER A 37 8.14 -13.88 5.67
N SER A 38 7.46 -13.87 6.81
CA SER A 38 6.96 -12.64 7.43
C SER A 38 8.12 -11.69 7.76
N LYS A 39 7.90 -10.39 7.55
CA LYS A 39 8.87 -9.34 7.86
C LYS A 39 8.30 -8.41 8.92
N VAL A 40 9.10 -8.10 9.92
CA VAL A 40 8.79 -7.13 10.96
C VAL A 40 9.91 -6.08 10.96
N VAL A 41 9.52 -4.80 10.81
CA VAL A 41 10.47 -3.69 10.76
C VAL A 41 10.05 -2.63 11.78
N PRO A 42 10.77 -2.51 12.90
CA PRO A 42 10.56 -1.42 13.84
C PRO A 42 10.78 -0.05 13.17
N VAL A 43 10.06 0.97 13.60
CA VAL A 43 10.20 2.33 13.05
C VAL A 43 11.63 2.87 13.13
N THR A 44 12.40 2.46 14.12
CA THR A 44 13.81 2.82 14.32
C THR A 44 14.75 2.20 13.27
N GLU A 45 14.29 1.18 12.56
CA GLU A 45 15.04 0.49 11.51
C GLU A 45 14.70 0.99 10.11
N LEU A 46 13.66 1.82 9.96
CA LEU A 46 13.33 2.43 8.68
C LEU A 46 14.49 3.31 8.20
N LYS A 47 14.93 3.07 6.97
CA LYS A 47 16.01 3.81 6.34
C LYS A 47 15.42 4.89 5.44
N PHE A 48 15.36 6.12 5.95
CA PHE A 48 14.93 7.27 5.18
C PHE A 48 16.07 7.77 4.27
N TYR A 49 15.71 8.12 3.05
CA TYR A 49 16.60 8.72 2.04
C TYR A 49 15.82 9.75 1.22
N GLN A 50 16.51 10.59 0.49
CA GLN A 50 15.88 11.46 -0.50
C GLN A 50 15.80 10.74 -1.83
N ASP A 51 14.59 10.69 -2.40
CA ASP A 51 14.37 10.18 -3.74
C ASP A 51 14.79 11.20 -4.81
N LYS A 52 14.61 10.86 -6.08
CA LYS A 52 14.99 11.72 -7.22
C LYS A 52 14.14 13.00 -7.32
N GLU A 53 12.97 13.03 -6.73
CA GLU A 53 12.09 14.20 -6.63
C GLU A 53 12.38 15.06 -5.38
N GLY A 54 13.31 14.63 -4.53
CA GLY A 54 13.71 15.32 -3.30
C GLY A 54 12.78 15.04 -2.11
N LEU A 55 11.90 14.05 -2.22
CA LEU A 55 11.07 13.62 -1.09
C LEU A 55 11.90 12.76 -0.13
N THR A 56 11.67 12.91 1.16
CA THR A 56 12.26 12.04 2.18
C THR A 56 11.38 10.80 2.34
N VAL A 57 11.86 9.65 1.90
CA VAL A 57 11.09 8.41 1.82
C VAL A 57 11.81 7.24 2.48
N ALA A 58 11.04 6.23 2.93
CA ALA A 58 11.57 4.94 3.33
C ALA A 58 10.68 3.83 2.73
N ASN A 59 11.29 2.83 2.13
CA ASN A 59 10.54 1.75 1.50
C ASN A 59 9.88 0.87 2.57
N GLY A 60 8.62 0.52 2.34
CA GLY A 60 7.89 -0.55 3.02
C GLY A 60 8.12 -1.87 2.29
N TRP A 61 7.22 -2.23 1.40
CA TRP A 61 7.38 -3.37 0.50
C TRP A 61 7.31 -2.88 -0.96
N GLY A 62 7.85 -3.69 -1.84
CA GLY A 62 7.83 -3.39 -3.26
C GLY A 62 8.82 -2.31 -3.67
N ASP A 63 8.71 -1.88 -4.92
CA ASP A 63 9.56 -0.84 -5.49
C ASP A 63 8.70 0.27 -6.08
N PRO A 64 8.67 1.46 -5.47
CA PRO A 64 7.89 2.58 -5.96
C PRO A 64 8.31 3.07 -7.36
N ALA A 65 9.51 2.76 -7.81
CA ALA A 65 9.96 3.17 -9.13
C ALA A 65 9.39 2.31 -10.26
N SER A 66 8.96 1.08 -9.97
CA SER A 66 8.63 0.12 -11.03
C SER A 66 7.26 -0.55 -10.91
N GLY A 67 6.62 -0.54 -9.74
CA GLY A 67 5.37 -1.29 -9.59
C GLY A 67 4.61 -1.09 -8.30
N ALA A 68 3.85 -2.12 -7.95
CA ALA A 68 3.09 -2.12 -6.71
C ALA A 68 4.02 -2.05 -5.50
N HIS A 69 3.68 -1.20 -4.55
CA HIS A 69 4.56 -0.88 -3.43
C HIS A 69 3.82 -0.29 -2.24
N SER A 70 4.57 -0.14 -1.16
CA SER A 70 4.26 0.79 -0.08
C SER A 70 5.53 1.50 0.39
N ASN A 71 5.39 2.73 0.84
CA ASN A 71 6.50 3.50 1.40
C ASN A 71 6.01 4.52 2.42
N TYR A 72 6.93 4.95 3.27
CA TYR A 72 6.75 6.07 4.18
C TYR A 72 7.24 7.33 3.49
N ILE A 73 6.56 8.44 3.74
CA ILE A 73 6.95 9.76 3.27
C ILE A 73 6.99 10.70 4.47
N LYS A 74 8.02 11.54 4.54
CA LYS A 74 8.18 12.62 5.51
C LYS A 74 8.08 13.96 4.81
N MET A 75 7.34 14.87 5.42
CA MET A 75 7.28 16.28 5.00
C MET A 75 7.61 17.18 6.20
N PRO A 76 8.49 18.17 6.03
CA PRO A 76 8.70 19.17 7.07
C PRO A 76 7.41 19.92 7.42
N GLY A 77 7.26 20.32 8.69
CA GLY A 77 6.11 21.10 9.13
C GLY A 77 5.95 22.41 8.36
N GLY A 78 4.71 22.76 8.04
CA GLY A 78 4.38 23.98 7.29
C GLY A 78 4.75 23.95 5.81
N THR A 79 5.07 22.76 5.23
CA THR A 79 5.40 22.64 3.81
C THR A 79 4.26 22.06 2.98
N ALA A 80 4.32 22.27 1.68
CA ALA A 80 3.36 21.73 0.72
C ALA A 80 4.11 21.26 -0.54
N SER A 81 3.56 20.26 -1.21
CA SER A 81 3.95 19.90 -2.57
C SER A 81 3.51 20.99 -3.56
N GLY A 82 4.10 21.02 -4.74
CA GLY A 82 3.48 21.66 -5.89
C GLY A 82 2.19 20.97 -6.32
N VAL A 83 1.43 21.62 -7.20
CA VAL A 83 0.30 20.94 -7.88
C VAL A 83 0.85 19.84 -8.77
N HIS A 84 0.36 18.62 -8.60
CA HIS A 84 0.85 17.46 -9.34
C HIS A 84 -0.22 16.39 -9.49
N THR A 85 0.11 15.37 -10.27
CA THR A 85 -0.65 14.12 -10.40
C THR A 85 0.27 12.93 -10.24
N HIS A 86 -0.32 11.75 -10.07
CA HIS A 86 0.36 10.46 -10.19
C HIS A 86 -0.34 9.63 -11.26
N THR A 87 0.38 8.78 -11.98
CA THR A 87 -0.24 7.88 -12.98
C THR A 87 -1.21 6.92 -12.31
N TYR A 88 -0.84 6.37 -11.16
CA TYR A 88 -1.66 5.39 -10.44
C TYR A 88 -2.31 5.98 -9.20
N SER A 89 -3.50 5.49 -8.90
CA SER A 89 -4.18 5.80 -7.64
C SER A 89 -3.42 5.21 -6.46
N TYR A 90 -3.51 5.87 -5.31
CA TYR A 90 -2.93 5.39 -4.07
C TYR A 90 -3.81 5.69 -2.86
N TYR A 91 -3.52 5.01 -1.76
CA TYR A 91 -4.05 5.33 -0.45
C TYR A 91 -2.93 5.87 0.43
N GLY A 92 -3.24 6.89 1.22
CA GLY A 92 -2.36 7.42 2.24
C GLY A 92 -2.97 7.26 3.63
N VAL A 93 -2.15 6.99 4.64
CA VAL A 93 -2.51 6.95 6.06
C VAL A 93 -1.56 7.85 6.82
N VAL A 94 -2.10 8.78 7.61
CA VAL A 94 -1.30 9.67 8.44
C VAL A 94 -0.81 8.94 9.68
N ILE A 95 0.51 8.96 9.92
CA ILE A 95 1.16 8.34 11.09
C ILE A 95 1.49 9.39 12.13
N ALA A 96 1.98 10.57 11.71
CA ALA A 96 2.34 11.67 12.60
C ALA A 96 2.07 13.02 11.93
N GLY A 97 1.86 14.04 12.74
CA GLY A 97 1.53 15.39 12.28
C GLY A 97 0.07 15.52 11.85
N VAL A 98 -0.21 16.56 11.09
CA VAL A 98 -1.52 16.83 10.48
C VAL A 98 -1.29 17.13 9.00
N VAL A 99 -1.85 16.28 8.15
CA VAL A 99 -1.76 16.39 6.68
C VAL A 99 -3.03 17.02 6.14
N ALA A 100 -2.96 17.66 4.99
CA ALA A 100 -4.10 17.95 4.13
C ALA A 100 -3.75 17.50 2.71
N ASN A 101 -4.74 16.95 1.99
CA ASN A 101 -4.58 16.52 0.60
C ASN A 101 -5.77 17.07 -0.19
N GLU A 102 -5.52 18.13 -0.95
CA GLU A 102 -6.57 18.99 -1.49
C GLU A 102 -6.49 19.13 -3.00
N LEU A 103 -7.63 19.41 -3.61
CA LEU A 103 -7.69 19.88 -4.99
C LEU A 103 -6.99 21.25 -5.13
N PRO A 104 -6.37 21.56 -6.27
CA PRO A 104 -5.76 22.86 -6.50
C PRO A 104 -6.75 23.98 -6.32
N GLY A 105 -6.35 25.03 -5.59
CA GLY A 105 -7.18 26.20 -5.36
C GLY A 105 -8.24 26.03 -4.27
N SER A 106 -8.24 24.93 -3.53
CA SER A 106 -9.09 24.78 -2.34
C SER A 106 -8.86 25.94 -1.37
N LYS A 107 -9.96 26.57 -0.96
CA LYS A 107 -9.91 27.73 -0.05
C LYS A 107 -9.71 27.33 1.41
N GLN A 108 -9.92 26.07 1.72
CA GLN A 108 -9.85 25.54 3.08
C GLN A 108 -9.22 24.16 3.06
N ASP A 109 -8.30 23.94 4.00
CA ASP A 109 -7.71 22.62 4.23
C ASP A 109 -8.68 21.76 5.07
N HIS A 110 -8.74 20.48 4.76
CA HIS A 110 -9.42 19.47 5.59
C HIS A 110 -8.34 18.74 6.40
N PRO A 111 -8.19 19.07 7.70
CA PRO A 111 -7.14 18.49 8.51
C PRO A 111 -7.30 16.98 8.66
N LEU A 112 -6.23 16.25 8.37
CA LEU A 112 -6.09 14.82 8.55
C LEU A 112 -5.08 14.55 9.66
N PRO A 113 -5.50 14.43 10.93
CA PRO A 113 -4.61 14.05 12.02
C PRO A 113 -4.17 12.58 11.90
N ALA A 114 -3.20 12.17 12.75
CA ALA A 114 -2.72 10.80 12.81
C ALA A 114 -3.88 9.79 12.94
N GLY A 115 -3.82 8.69 12.17
CA GLY A 115 -4.88 7.70 12.02
C GLY A 115 -5.89 7.99 10.90
N SER A 116 -5.87 9.20 10.32
CA SER A 116 -6.70 9.51 9.14
C SER A 116 -6.14 8.86 7.88
N TYR A 117 -7.02 8.66 6.89
CA TYR A 117 -6.61 8.19 5.58
C TYR A 117 -7.26 9.02 4.46
N TRP A 118 -6.67 8.94 3.27
CA TRP A 118 -7.26 9.46 2.05
C TRP A 118 -7.04 8.50 0.88
N TYR A 119 -7.84 8.65 -0.13
CA TYR A 119 -7.67 8.04 -1.43
C TYR A 119 -7.37 9.13 -2.46
N GLN A 120 -6.30 8.96 -3.23
CA GLN A 120 -5.97 9.82 -4.35
C GLN A 120 -6.18 9.06 -5.65
N LYS A 121 -7.01 9.61 -6.50
CA LYS A 121 -7.25 9.05 -7.83
C LYS A 121 -6.08 9.39 -8.76
N GLY A 122 -5.63 8.40 -9.52
CA GLY A 122 -4.62 8.60 -10.57
C GLY A 122 -5.09 9.60 -11.63
N GLY A 123 -4.19 10.47 -12.09
CA GLY A 123 -4.45 11.54 -13.03
C GLY A 123 -5.19 12.77 -12.46
N GLU A 124 -5.65 12.72 -11.21
CA GLU A 124 -6.31 13.87 -10.58
C GLU A 124 -5.28 14.80 -9.92
N GLN A 125 -5.36 16.09 -10.26
CA GLN A 125 -4.47 17.10 -9.69
C GLN A 125 -4.76 17.31 -8.20
N HIS A 126 -3.70 17.40 -7.42
CA HIS A 126 -3.79 17.66 -5.99
C HIS A 126 -2.55 18.35 -5.44
N VAL A 127 -2.64 18.78 -4.19
CA VAL A 127 -1.56 19.31 -3.36
C VAL A 127 -1.59 18.61 -2.03
N THR A 128 -0.49 18.01 -1.62
CA THR A 128 -0.33 17.42 -0.29
C THR A 128 0.41 18.43 0.60
N LYS A 129 -0.09 18.67 1.80
CA LYS A 129 0.46 19.65 2.75
C LYS A 129 0.71 19.00 4.11
N CYS A 130 1.78 19.39 4.77
CA CYS A 130 1.98 19.19 6.19
C CYS A 130 1.59 20.48 6.90
N ILE A 131 0.38 20.54 7.46
CA ILE A 131 -0.17 21.76 8.07
C ILE A 131 0.14 21.89 9.57
N SER A 132 0.77 20.87 10.18
CA SER A 132 1.31 20.98 11.53
C SER A 132 2.64 21.73 11.56
N GLN A 133 3.02 22.22 12.73
CA GLN A 133 4.35 22.83 12.94
C GLN A 133 5.47 21.79 12.99
N THR A 134 5.15 20.56 13.34
CA THR A 134 6.08 19.43 13.37
C THR A 134 6.03 18.67 12.06
N GLU A 135 7.05 17.84 11.82
CA GLU A 135 7.13 16.93 10.68
C GLU A 135 5.87 16.06 10.57
N CYS A 136 5.37 15.90 9.36
CA CYS A 136 4.35 14.92 9.03
C CYS A 136 5.01 13.63 8.53
N ILE A 137 4.46 12.51 8.96
CA ILE A 137 4.81 11.18 8.46
C ILE A 137 3.53 10.51 7.99
N PHE A 138 3.53 10.01 6.79
CA PHE A 138 2.43 9.23 6.26
C PHE A 138 2.91 8.03 5.47
N PHE A 139 2.10 7.00 5.43
CA PHE A 139 2.34 5.77 4.71
C PHE A 139 1.45 5.76 3.47
N VAL A 140 2.01 5.42 2.33
CA VAL A 140 1.26 5.28 1.08
C VAL A 140 1.37 3.86 0.55
N THR A 141 0.33 3.44 -0.17
CA THR A 141 0.33 2.18 -0.90
C THR A 141 -0.34 2.37 -2.26
N SER A 142 0.26 1.80 -3.30
CA SER A 142 -0.22 1.85 -4.67
C SER A 142 -0.04 0.49 -5.35
N LYS A 143 -0.89 0.21 -6.33
CA LYS A 143 -0.78 -0.97 -7.20
C LYS A 143 0.17 -0.77 -8.39
N GLY A 144 0.68 0.43 -8.59
CA GLY A 144 1.61 0.77 -9.67
C GLY A 144 2.74 1.66 -9.18
N ALA A 145 3.61 2.07 -10.09
CA ALA A 145 4.72 2.96 -9.76
C ALA A 145 4.24 4.31 -9.19
N PHE A 146 5.05 4.90 -8.33
CA PHE A 146 4.79 6.19 -7.71
C PHE A 146 5.65 7.26 -8.41
N ASP A 147 5.08 7.88 -9.42
CA ASP A 147 5.67 9.00 -10.14
C ASP A 147 5.18 10.34 -9.57
N TYR A 148 5.87 11.41 -9.86
CA TYR A 148 5.46 12.77 -9.54
C TYR A 148 5.42 13.56 -10.86
N LEU A 149 4.22 13.92 -11.30
CA LEU A 149 3.98 14.62 -12.56
C LEU A 149 3.50 16.05 -12.27
N PRO A 150 4.40 17.06 -12.27
CA PRO A 150 4.02 18.44 -12.02
C PRO A 150 2.94 18.91 -13.00
N ALA A 151 1.92 19.60 -12.48
CA ALA A 151 0.93 20.26 -13.33
C ALA A 151 1.61 21.41 -14.10
N ARG A 152 1.28 21.51 -15.37
CA ARG A 152 1.73 22.61 -16.25
C ARG A 152 0.73 23.74 -16.23
#